data_95d26dc7fbca216f3e96d5da76fc6fff
#
_entry.id   95d26dc7fbca216f3e96d5da76fc6fff
#
_cell.length_a   1.000
_cell.length_b   1.000
_cell.length_c   1.000
_cell.angle_alpha   90.00
_cell.angle_beta   90.00
_cell.angle_gamma   90.00
#
_symmetry.space_group_name_H-M   'P 1'
#
loop_
_entity.id
_entity.type
_entity.pdbx_description
1 polymer ?
#
loop_
_entity_poly.entity_id
_entity_poly.type
_entity_poly.pdbx_seq_one_letter_code
_entity_poly.pdbx_strand_id
1 'polypeptide(L)'
;LDYGELSSNRKTTIAYADDAILAELRTAWWQQAQGTVTPPEVFEGEHRLSLHDDERFLTNLQSRHAMLGRRITVGVAPLAAEFSTDVGRNLALFGTGPGHAVLLNTALSLLHSTPTAELILLDLIGDWHSPSRDAVRAAFTQQLTKIGGTYRVVDKHQADALVDELAEQVADRADDASAPPVYVIGFGLERWRASSDEREEAIQELFKTAPVSHIHFLLWWKKQTSFENCVGYNGSTYFDIKAAMQLDASSAVDFFDDALLRWRGADNRMLVWDAAEMSRPQLVIPYAQLPHPSLQNEGAS
;
A
#
# COMPACT_ATOMS: atom_id res chain seq x y z
N LEU A 1 -4.34 2.53 37.29
CA LEU A 1 -3.45 1.37 37.06
C LEU A 1 -2.10 1.76 37.65
N ASP A 2 -1.77 1.19 38.83
CA ASP A 2 -0.57 1.55 39.60
C ASP A 2 0.66 0.75 39.14
N TYR A 3 0.96 0.77 37.89
CA TYR A 3 2.18 0.29 37.20
C TYR A 3 2.94 -0.89 37.87
N GLY A 4 2.19 -1.86 38.44
CA GLY A 4 2.75 -3.09 38.97
C GLY A 4 3.37 -2.97 40.37
N GLU A 5 3.07 -1.95 41.14
CA GLU A 5 3.46 -1.92 42.55
C GLU A 5 2.73 -3.04 43.30
N LEU A 6 3.53 -3.94 43.91
CA LEU A 6 3.01 -5.10 44.65
C LEU A 6 2.13 -4.68 45.84
N SER A 7 2.34 -3.48 46.38
CA SER A 7 1.57 -2.92 47.51
C SER A 7 0.12 -2.59 47.17
N SER A 8 -0.21 -2.40 45.89
CA SER A 8 -1.56 -2.10 45.41
C SER A 8 -2.37 -3.34 45.03
N ASN A 9 -1.75 -4.51 44.97
CA ASN A 9 -2.41 -5.74 44.58
C ASN A 9 -3.40 -6.19 45.66
N ARG A 10 -4.68 -6.31 45.26
CA ARG A 10 -5.73 -6.89 46.10
C ARG A 10 -5.90 -8.36 45.77
N LYS A 11 -5.82 -9.22 46.78
CA LYS A 11 -6.14 -10.64 46.63
C LYS A 11 -7.64 -10.78 46.41
N THR A 12 -8.00 -11.31 45.26
CA THR A 12 -9.41 -11.57 44.89
C THR A 12 -9.58 -13.07 44.60
N THR A 13 -10.72 -13.61 44.96
CA THR A 13 -11.12 -14.96 44.56
C THR A 13 -12.03 -14.84 43.32
N ILE A 14 -11.62 -15.44 42.23
CA ILE A 14 -12.43 -15.51 41.01
C ILE A 14 -13.38 -16.68 41.19
N ALA A 15 -14.70 -16.46 40.98
CA ALA A 15 -15.67 -17.54 40.98
C ALA A 15 -15.38 -18.50 39.82
N TYR A 16 -15.30 -19.78 40.13
CA TYR A 16 -15.21 -20.82 39.10
C TYR A 16 -16.55 -20.91 38.38
N ALA A 17 -16.50 -20.86 37.06
CA ALA A 17 -17.65 -21.13 36.22
C ALA A 17 -17.33 -22.37 35.35
N ASP A 18 -18.23 -23.34 35.33
CA ASP A 18 -18.08 -24.52 34.49
C ASP A 18 -18.10 -24.13 33.01
N ASP A 19 -17.15 -24.66 32.24
CA ASP A 19 -17.03 -24.33 30.83
C ASP A 19 -18.24 -24.71 29.99
N ALA A 20 -18.97 -25.75 30.37
CA ALA A 20 -20.18 -26.17 29.68
C ALA A 20 -21.31 -25.11 29.92
N ILE A 21 -21.47 -24.65 31.15
CA ILE A 21 -22.45 -23.62 31.49
C ILE A 21 -22.10 -22.30 30.78
N LEU A 22 -20.80 -21.95 30.70
CA LEU A 22 -20.35 -20.76 30.00
C LEU A 22 -20.59 -20.87 28.49
N ALA A 23 -20.45 -22.03 27.90
CA ALA A 23 -20.72 -22.29 26.49
C ALA A 23 -22.22 -22.16 26.17
N GLU A 24 -23.09 -22.72 27.02
CA GLU A 24 -24.54 -22.57 26.88
C GLU A 24 -24.97 -21.08 27.00
N LEU A 25 -24.48 -20.37 28.01
CA LEU A 25 -24.78 -18.95 28.21
C LEU A 25 -24.30 -18.10 27.04
N ARG A 26 -23.07 -18.33 26.55
CA ARG A 26 -22.54 -17.62 25.37
C ARG A 26 -23.40 -17.85 24.13
N THR A 27 -23.83 -19.09 23.91
CA THR A 27 -24.71 -19.45 22.80
C THR A 27 -26.06 -18.74 22.90
N ALA A 28 -26.68 -18.78 24.10
CA ALA A 28 -27.96 -18.13 24.32
C ALA A 28 -27.88 -16.60 24.16
N TRP A 29 -26.85 -15.99 24.71
CA TRP A 29 -26.64 -14.53 24.56
C TRP A 29 -26.36 -14.12 23.12
N TRP A 30 -25.57 -14.93 22.39
CA TRP A 30 -25.30 -14.69 20.98
C TRP A 30 -26.58 -14.77 20.14
N GLN A 31 -27.41 -15.78 20.37
CA GLN A 31 -28.70 -15.91 19.68
C GLN A 31 -29.64 -14.72 19.98
N GLN A 32 -29.65 -14.25 21.21
CA GLN A 32 -30.44 -13.08 21.60
C GLN A 32 -29.90 -11.78 21.00
N ALA A 33 -28.58 -11.67 20.83
CA ALA A 33 -27.90 -10.48 20.31
C ALA A 33 -27.87 -10.42 18.77
N GLN A 34 -28.23 -11.53 18.07
CA GLN A 34 -28.22 -11.57 16.61
C GLN A 34 -29.07 -10.44 16.02
N GLY A 35 -28.46 -9.67 15.09
CA GLY A 35 -29.08 -8.51 14.45
C GLY A 35 -29.04 -7.19 15.25
N THR A 36 -28.62 -7.22 16.53
CA THR A 36 -28.46 -6.00 17.34
C THR A 36 -27.01 -5.65 17.64
N VAL A 37 -26.09 -6.63 17.50
CA VAL A 37 -24.67 -6.45 17.79
C VAL A 37 -23.86 -6.80 16.54
N THR A 38 -22.97 -5.91 16.15
CA THR A 38 -21.99 -6.22 15.10
C THR A 38 -21.04 -7.33 15.60
N PRO A 39 -20.83 -8.41 14.85
CA PRO A 39 -19.87 -9.43 15.24
C PRO A 39 -18.49 -8.81 15.51
N PRO A 40 -17.74 -9.33 16.51
CA PRO A 40 -16.38 -8.86 16.72
C PRO A 40 -15.53 -9.17 15.49
N GLU A 41 -14.76 -8.21 15.04
CA GLU A 41 -13.77 -8.45 14.00
C GLU A 41 -12.61 -9.25 14.60
N VAL A 42 -12.48 -10.51 14.16
CA VAL A 42 -11.38 -11.38 14.57
C VAL A 42 -10.20 -11.15 13.64
N PHE A 43 -9.08 -10.74 14.20
CA PHE A 43 -7.85 -10.56 13.47
C PHE A 43 -7.10 -11.90 13.38
N GLU A 44 -7.14 -12.53 12.23
CA GLU A 44 -6.27 -13.67 11.91
C GLU A 44 -4.96 -13.17 11.29
N GLY A 45 -3.88 -13.24 12.05
CA GLY A 45 -2.58 -12.65 11.67
C GLY A 45 -1.96 -13.21 10.39
N GLU A 46 -2.40 -14.40 9.93
CA GLU A 46 -1.92 -15.05 8.71
C GLU A 46 -2.79 -14.76 7.49
N HIS A 47 -3.99 -14.22 7.68
CA HIS A 47 -4.89 -13.89 6.56
C HIS A 47 -4.27 -12.83 5.65
N ARG A 48 -4.17 -13.14 4.36
CA ARG A 48 -3.71 -12.19 3.34
C ARG A 48 -4.88 -11.36 2.86
N LEU A 49 -4.84 -10.08 3.14
CA LEU A 49 -5.89 -9.15 2.78
C LEU A 49 -5.92 -8.84 1.30
N SER A 50 -7.12 -8.68 0.77
CA SER A 50 -7.43 -8.00 -0.49
C SER A 50 -8.20 -6.71 -0.20
N LEU A 51 -8.36 -5.83 -1.18
CA LEU A 51 -9.21 -4.64 -1.02
C LEU A 51 -10.67 -4.99 -0.72
N HIS A 52 -11.13 -6.17 -1.15
CA HIS A 52 -12.51 -6.62 -0.91
C HIS A 52 -12.80 -6.84 0.58
N ASP A 53 -11.79 -7.24 1.37
CA ASP A 53 -11.94 -7.39 2.83
C ASP A 53 -12.26 -6.07 3.53
N ASP A 54 -11.99 -4.95 2.88
CA ASP A 54 -12.22 -3.59 3.39
C ASP A 54 -13.07 -2.73 2.43
N GLU A 55 -13.92 -3.35 1.60
CA GLU A 55 -14.74 -2.68 0.58
C GLU A 55 -15.58 -1.52 1.14
N ARG A 56 -16.06 -1.64 2.38
CA ARG A 56 -16.80 -0.58 3.07
C ARG A 56 -16.03 0.74 3.21
N PHE A 57 -14.70 0.68 3.24
CA PHE A 57 -13.86 1.87 3.31
C PHE A 57 -13.55 2.46 1.93
N LEU A 58 -13.58 1.65 0.87
CA LEU A 58 -13.39 2.13 -0.49
C LEU A 58 -14.48 3.12 -0.91
N THR A 59 -15.73 2.87 -0.54
CA THR A 59 -16.87 3.74 -0.88
C THR A 59 -16.80 5.13 -0.24
N ASN A 60 -16.06 5.26 0.87
CA ASN A 60 -15.89 6.51 1.61
C ASN A 60 -14.48 7.08 1.48
N LEU A 61 -13.65 6.52 0.60
CA LEU A 61 -12.28 6.98 0.39
C LEU A 61 -12.30 8.36 -0.27
N GLN A 62 -11.57 9.30 0.33
CA GLN A 62 -11.44 10.65 -0.21
C GLN A 62 -10.69 10.62 -1.55
N SER A 63 -10.98 11.59 -2.42
CA SER A 63 -10.28 11.71 -3.70
C SER A 63 -8.77 11.75 -3.51
N ARG A 64 -8.03 11.09 -4.41
CA ARG A 64 -6.56 10.98 -4.39
C ARG A 64 -5.98 10.23 -3.18
N HIS A 65 -6.80 9.50 -2.42
CA HIS A 65 -6.32 8.66 -1.34
C HIS A 65 -6.15 7.22 -1.80
N ALA A 66 -5.07 6.58 -1.35
CA ALA A 66 -4.80 5.17 -1.54
C ALA A 66 -4.84 4.42 -0.21
N MET A 67 -5.47 3.26 -0.20
CA MET A 67 -5.40 2.33 0.92
C MET A 67 -4.10 1.51 0.82
N LEU A 68 -3.25 1.58 1.84
CA LEU A 68 -1.94 0.92 1.87
C LEU A 68 -1.93 -0.39 2.66
N GLY A 69 -2.88 -0.55 3.58
CA GLY A 69 -3.01 -1.74 4.43
C GLY A 69 -3.93 -1.51 5.60
N ARG A 70 -4.27 -2.59 6.31
CA ARG A 70 -5.09 -2.53 7.53
C ARG A 70 -4.18 -2.28 8.74
N ARG A 71 -4.49 -1.28 9.56
CA ARG A 71 -3.74 -1.01 10.79
C ARG A 71 -3.89 -2.16 11.79
N ILE A 72 -2.80 -2.47 12.49
CA ILE A 72 -2.82 -3.43 13.60
C ILE A 72 -3.14 -2.66 14.88
N THR A 73 -4.40 -2.29 15.05
CA THR A 73 -4.92 -1.55 16.20
C THR A 73 -6.30 -2.10 16.56
N VAL A 74 -6.84 -1.69 17.71
CA VAL A 74 -8.19 -2.09 18.13
C VAL A 74 -9.27 -1.58 17.16
N GLY A 75 -8.98 -0.52 16.40
CA GLY A 75 -9.84 -0.07 15.31
C GLY A 75 -9.35 -0.63 13.98
N VAL A 76 -10.25 -1.19 13.19
CA VAL A 76 -9.96 -1.87 11.91
C VAL A 76 -9.86 -0.95 10.69
N ALA A 77 -9.74 0.35 10.90
CA ALA A 77 -9.63 1.29 9.78
C ALA A 77 -8.34 1.06 8.98
N PRO A 78 -8.41 1.06 7.65
CA PRO A 78 -7.22 1.01 6.81
C PRO A 78 -6.35 2.25 7.03
N LEU A 79 -5.05 2.09 6.79
CA LEU A 79 -4.15 3.20 6.63
C LEU A 79 -4.26 3.65 5.19
N ALA A 80 -4.65 4.91 4.98
CA ALA A 80 -4.68 5.54 3.67
C ALA A 80 -3.67 6.68 3.63
N ALA A 81 -3.12 6.97 2.45
CA ALA A 81 -2.25 8.10 2.19
C ALA A 81 -2.83 8.94 1.05
N GLU A 82 -2.70 10.25 1.15
CA GLU A 82 -3.10 11.20 0.12
C GLU A 82 -1.99 11.38 -0.91
N PHE A 83 -2.34 11.42 -2.18
CA PHE A 83 -1.47 11.82 -3.29
C PHE A 83 -1.86 13.24 -3.72
N SER A 84 -1.52 14.21 -2.85
CA SER A 84 -1.71 15.64 -3.10
C SER A 84 -0.70 16.16 -4.13
N THR A 85 -0.85 17.43 -4.51
CA THR A 85 0.06 18.11 -5.47
C THR A 85 1.31 18.68 -4.81
N ASP A 86 1.63 18.28 -3.60
CA ASP A 86 2.84 18.71 -2.92
C ASP A 86 4.06 17.91 -3.42
N VAL A 87 5.23 18.54 -3.33
CA VAL A 87 6.50 17.86 -3.59
C VAL A 87 6.65 16.65 -2.65
N GLY A 88 7.19 15.55 -3.15
CA GLY A 88 7.40 14.34 -2.35
C GLY A 88 6.22 13.37 -2.32
N ARG A 89 5.06 13.71 -2.86
CA ARG A 89 3.88 12.83 -2.82
C ARG A 89 3.97 11.64 -3.78
N ASN A 90 5.07 10.89 -3.67
CA ASN A 90 5.32 9.61 -4.32
C ASN A 90 5.41 8.50 -3.27
N LEU A 91 5.20 7.25 -3.68
CA LEU A 91 5.33 6.05 -2.85
C LEU A 91 6.58 5.25 -3.24
N ALA A 92 7.48 5.04 -2.28
CA ALA A 92 8.55 4.05 -2.38
C ALA A 92 8.18 2.79 -1.59
N LEU A 93 8.04 1.66 -2.28
CA LEU A 93 7.84 0.34 -1.68
C LEU A 93 9.15 -0.45 -1.68
N PHE A 94 9.49 -1.01 -0.54
CA PHE A 94 10.76 -1.71 -0.32
C PHE A 94 10.60 -3.16 0.10
N GLY A 95 11.64 -3.93 -0.20
CA GLY A 95 11.84 -5.28 0.31
C GLY A 95 11.31 -6.39 -0.59
N THR A 96 11.48 -7.62 -0.15
CA THR A 96 11.00 -8.82 -0.83
C THR A 96 9.57 -9.12 -0.40
N GLY A 97 8.81 -9.83 -1.24
CA GLY A 97 7.43 -10.22 -0.94
C GLY A 97 6.45 -9.92 -2.07
N PRO A 98 5.16 -9.75 -1.76
CA PRO A 98 4.09 -9.60 -2.75
C PRO A 98 3.96 -8.17 -3.29
N GLY A 99 5.09 -7.48 -3.59
CA GLY A 99 5.10 -6.07 -4.00
C GLY A 99 4.20 -5.75 -5.20
N HIS A 100 4.08 -6.66 -6.19
CA HIS A 100 3.13 -6.49 -7.28
C HIS A 100 1.69 -6.36 -6.78
N ALA A 101 1.25 -7.28 -5.90
CA ALA A 101 -0.11 -7.25 -5.39
C ALA A 101 -0.36 -6.01 -4.53
N VAL A 102 0.60 -5.62 -3.70
CA VAL A 102 0.50 -4.41 -2.88
C VAL A 102 0.33 -3.18 -3.75
N LEU A 103 1.20 -2.95 -4.74
CA LEU A 103 1.11 -1.79 -5.62
C LEU A 103 -0.17 -1.81 -6.48
N LEU A 104 -0.59 -2.97 -6.99
CA LEU A 104 -1.80 -3.08 -7.78
C LEU A 104 -3.06 -2.80 -6.96
N ASN A 105 -3.13 -3.28 -5.72
CA ASN A 105 -4.24 -2.93 -4.81
C ASN A 105 -4.22 -1.44 -4.44
N THR A 106 -3.04 -0.87 -4.20
CA THR A 106 -2.90 0.59 -3.99
C THR A 106 -3.43 1.37 -5.19
N ALA A 107 -3.05 0.97 -6.42
CA ALA A 107 -3.55 1.59 -7.64
C ALA A 107 -5.07 1.43 -7.82
N LEU A 108 -5.63 0.26 -7.54
CA LEU A 108 -7.08 0.04 -7.57
C LEU A 108 -7.81 0.96 -6.59
N SER A 109 -7.29 1.14 -5.37
CA SER A 109 -7.89 2.05 -4.39
C SER A 109 -7.83 3.52 -4.83
N LEU A 110 -6.73 3.94 -5.48
CA LEU A 110 -6.62 5.27 -6.10
C LEU A 110 -7.67 5.49 -7.19
N LEU A 111 -7.86 4.50 -8.06
CA LEU A 111 -8.87 4.59 -9.11
C LEU A 111 -10.31 4.56 -8.57
N HIS A 112 -10.54 3.87 -7.44
CA HIS A 112 -11.83 4.00 -6.73
C HIS A 112 -12.05 5.41 -6.20
N SER A 113 -11.02 6.03 -5.63
CA SER A 113 -11.11 7.40 -5.09
C SER A 113 -11.09 8.47 -6.18
N THR A 114 -10.48 8.17 -7.33
CA THR A 114 -10.32 9.11 -8.45
C THR A 114 -10.46 8.36 -9.80
N PRO A 115 -11.70 8.09 -10.24
CA PRO A 115 -11.94 7.26 -11.44
C PRO A 115 -11.43 7.86 -12.76
N THR A 116 -11.16 9.16 -12.79
CA THR A 116 -10.63 9.87 -13.97
C THR A 116 -9.12 9.74 -14.13
N ALA A 117 -8.43 9.11 -13.16
CA ALA A 117 -6.98 8.99 -13.18
C ALA A 117 -6.51 8.04 -14.30
N GLU A 118 -5.35 8.38 -14.88
CA GLU A 118 -4.62 7.50 -15.79
C GLU A 118 -3.68 6.59 -15.01
N LEU A 119 -3.55 5.34 -15.45
CA LEU A 119 -2.65 4.36 -14.85
C LEU A 119 -1.63 3.85 -15.86
N ILE A 120 -0.35 3.97 -15.52
CA ILE A 120 0.78 3.47 -16.31
C ILE A 120 1.50 2.39 -15.51
N LEU A 121 1.59 1.17 -16.05
CA LEU A 121 2.39 0.10 -15.47
C LEU A 121 3.77 0.08 -16.14
N LEU A 122 4.82 0.46 -15.41
CA LEU A 122 6.20 0.40 -15.85
C LEU A 122 6.81 -0.95 -15.45
N ASP A 123 6.87 -1.88 -16.41
CA ASP A 123 7.39 -3.23 -16.22
C ASP A 123 8.83 -3.37 -16.76
N LEU A 124 9.81 -3.13 -15.90
CA LEU A 124 11.23 -3.18 -16.27
C LEU A 124 11.82 -4.60 -16.32
N ILE A 125 11.06 -5.60 -15.87
CA ILE A 125 11.52 -7.00 -15.84
C ILE A 125 10.85 -7.90 -16.89
N GLY A 126 9.80 -7.40 -17.56
CA GLY A 126 9.03 -8.17 -18.52
C GLY A 126 8.16 -9.26 -17.86
N ASP A 127 7.83 -9.11 -16.57
CA ASP A 127 7.10 -10.11 -15.78
C ASP A 127 5.59 -9.99 -15.95
N TRP A 128 5.07 -8.82 -16.31
CA TRP A 128 3.63 -8.58 -16.41
C TRP A 128 2.91 -9.50 -17.39
N HIS A 129 3.55 -9.78 -18.53
CA HIS A 129 2.99 -10.65 -19.57
C HIS A 129 3.45 -12.12 -19.44
N SER A 130 4.18 -12.48 -18.39
CA SER A 130 4.57 -13.87 -18.14
C SER A 130 3.36 -14.74 -17.76
N PRO A 131 3.37 -16.06 -18.09
CA PRO A 131 2.30 -16.97 -17.67
C PRO A 131 2.07 -17.00 -16.16
N SER A 132 3.10 -16.76 -15.36
CA SER A 132 2.99 -16.68 -13.89
C SER A 132 2.14 -15.50 -13.40
N ARG A 133 1.88 -14.50 -14.26
CA ARG A 133 1.05 -13.33 -13.96
C ARG A 133 -0.33 -13.35 -14.59
N ASP A 134 -0.67 -14.37 -15.36
CA ASP A 134 -1.97 -14.41 -16.05
C ASP A 134 -3.16 -14.25 -15.11
N ALA A 135 -3.16 -14.96 -13.98
CA ALA A 135 -4.22 -14.84 -12.98
C ALA A 135 -4.25 -13.45 -12.31
N VAL A 136 -3.08 -12.90 -11.98
CA VAL A 136 -2.95 -11.55 -11.40
C VAL A 136 -3.45 -10.51 -12.37
N ARG A 137 -3.02 -10.57 -13.63
CA ARG A 137 -3.44 -9.67 -14.70
C ARG A 137 -4.94 -9.75 -14.95
N ALA A 138 -5.49 -10.95 -15.03
CA ALA A 138 -6.93 -11.16 -15.24
C ALA A 138 -7.75 -10.56 -14.07
N ALA A 139 -7.35 -10.83 -12.82
CA ALA A 139 -8.01 -10.29 -11.64
C ALA A 139 -7.92 -8.74 -11.61
N PHE A 140 -6.75 -8.18 -11.88
CA PHE A 140 -6.54 -6.74 -11.92
C PHE A 140 -7.40 -6.07 -13.00
N THR A 141 -7.36 -6.58 -14.23
CA THR A 141 -8.15 -6.05 -15.36
C THR A 141 -9.65 -6.14 -15.08
N GLN A 142 -10.10 -7.23 -14.46
CA GLN A 142 -11.50 -7.37 -14.07
C GLN A 142 -11.95 -6.29 -13.07
N GLN A 143 -11.13 -6.02 -12.03
CA GLN A 143 -11.44 -4.97 -11.07
C GLN A 143 -11.43 -3.58 -11.72
N LEU A 144 -10.45 -3.31 -12.58
CA LEU A 144 -10.41 -2.06 -13.34
C LEU A 144 -11.67 -1.85 -14.20
N THR A 145 -12.11 -2.89 -14.90
CA THR A 145 -13.31 -2.81 -15.72
C THR A 145 -14.56 -2.45 -14.90
N LYS A 146 -14.67 -2.99 -13.66
CA LYS A 146 -15.79 -2.67 -12.75
C LYS A 146 -15.85 -1.18 -12.39
N ILE A 147 -14.70 -0.52 -12.26
CA ILE A 147 -14.61 0.90 -11.89
C ILE A 147 -14.45 1.82 -13.11
N GLY A 148 -14.52 1.26 -14.34
CA GLY A 148 -14.36 2.04 -15.57
C GLY A 148 -12.93 2.52 -15.83
N GLY A 149 -11.94 1.99 -15.11
CA GLY A 149 -10.55 2.35 -15.25
C GLY A 149 -9.86 1.66 -16.44
N THR A 150 -8.80 2.28 -16.92
CA THR A 150 -7.92 1.74 -17.97
C THR A 150 -6.47 1.83 -17.51
N TYR A 151 -5.59 1.06 -18.16
CA TYR A 151 -4.15 1.15 -17.94
C TYR A 151 -3.40 0.85 -19.23
N ARG A 152 -2.18 1.35 -19.33
CA ARG A 152 -1.21 0.93 -20.35
C ARG A 152 0.03 0.36 -19.70
N VAL A 153 0.73 -0.50 -20.43
CA VAL A 153 1.98 -1.11 -19.99
C VAL A 153 3.12 -0.51 -20.80
N VAL A 154 4.17 -0.12 -20.08
CA VAL A 154 5.42 0.40 -20.64
C VAL A 154 6.54 -0.55 -20.24
N ASP A 155 7.23 -1.10 -21.20
CA ASP A 155 8.36 -2.00 -20.98
C ASP A 155 9.70 -1.22 -20.86
N LYS A 156 10.78 -1.96 -20.58
CA LYS A 156 12.12 -1.38 -20.42
C LYS A 156 12.63 -0.64 -21.67
N HIS A 157 12.15 -0.98 -22.87
CA HIS A 157 12.61 -0.36 -24.12
C HIS A 157 11.88 0.97 -24.39
N GLN A 158 10.73 1.14 -23.75
CA GLN A 158 9.89 2.33 -23.84
C GLN A 158 10.10 3.28 -22.64
N ALA A 159 10.91 2.86 -21.64
CA ALA A 159 11.08 3.61 -20.40
C ALA A 159 11.66 5.02 -20.64
N ASP A 160 12.65 5.17 -21.51
CA ASP A 160 13.22 6.47 -21.85
C ASP A 160 12.21 7.39 -22.54
N ALA A 161 11.42 6.84 -23.46
CA ALA A 161 10.33 7.59 -24.10
C ALA A 161 9.23 8.00 -23.12
N LEU A 162 8.95 7.16 -22.10
CA LEU A 162 8.03 7.54 -21.03
C LEU A 162 8.57 8.72 -20.22
N VAL A 163 9.88 8.78 -19.95
CA VAL A 163 10.49 9.91 -19.23
C VAL A 163 10.28 11.22 -20.02
N ASP A 164 10.49 11.21 -21.34
CA ASP A 164 10.26 12.38 -22.19
C ASP A 164 8.78 12.79 -22.19
N GLU A 165 7.88 11.82 -22.35
CA GLU A 165 6.43 12.05 -22.31
C GLU A 165 5.98 12.66 -20.97
N LEU A 166 6.46 12.12 -19.85
CA LEU A 166 6.10 12.65 -18.53
C LEU A 166 6.68 14.04 -18.28
N ALA A 167 7.90 14.33 -18.77
CA ALA A 167 8.48 15.67 -18.68
C ALA A 167 7.68 16.69 -19.49
N GLU A 168 7.23 16.35 -20.67
CA GLU A 168 6.31 17.17 -21.48
C GLU A 168 4.97 17.38 -20.76
N GLN A 169 4.37 16.32 -20.22
CA GLN A 169 3.14 16.43 -19.43
C GLN A 169 3.30 17.32 -18.19
N VAL A 170 4.43 17.26 -17.49
CA VAL A 170 4.70 18.15 -16.35
C VAL A 170 4.69 19.61 -16.79
N ALA A 171 5.34 19.93 -17.92
CA ALA A 171 5.37 21.27 -18.45
C ALA A 171 3.97 21.75 -18.89
N ASP A 172 3.21 20.90 -19.57
CA ASP A 172 1.87 21.26 -20.08
C ASP A 172 0.84 21.45 -18.96
N ARG A 173 1.01 20.77 -17.82
CA ARG A 173 0.08 20.81 -16.69
C ARG A 173 0.45 21.81 -15.60
N ALA A 174 1.54 22.56 -15.77
CA ALA A 174 2.07 23.47 -14.72
C ALA A 174 1.03 24.45 -14.16
N ASP A 175 0.05 24.87 -14.97
CA ASP A 175 -1.01 25.81 -14.60
C ASP A 175 -2.42 25.18 -14.61
N ASP A 176 -2.55 23.86 -14.83
CA ASP A 176 -3.84 23.16 -14.90
C ASP A 176 -4.13 22.35 -13.63
N ALA A 177 -4.72 23.02 -12.63
CA ALA A 177 -5.17 22.38 -11.40
C ALA A 177 -6.29 21.31 -11.60
N SER A 178 -6.90 21.26 -12.78
CA SER A 178 -7.99 20.33 -13.11
C SER A 178 -7.53 19.08 -13.84
N ALA A 179 -6.25 18.98 -14.20
CA ALA A 179 -5.70 17.84 -14.91
C ALA A 179 -5.95 16.53 -14.17
N PRO A 180 -6.43 15.46 -14.86
CA PRO A 180 -6.60 14.16 -14.23
C PRO A 180 -5.26 13.64 -13.71
N PRO A 181 -5.21 13.04 -12.51
CA PRO A 181 -3.97 12.46 -12.00
C PRO A 181 -3.45 11.32 -12.90
N VAL A 182 -2.12 11.18 -12.94
CA VAL A 182 -1.42 10.05 -13.55
C VAL A 182 -0.67 9.31 -12.47
N TYR A 183 -0.88 8.00 -12.38
CA TYR A 183 -0.17 7.14 -11.46
C TYR A 183 0.73 6.17 -12.22
N VAL A 184 2.04 6.30 -12.01
CA VAL A 184 3.06 5.42 -12.61
C VAL A 184 3.43 4.34 -11.61
N ILE A 185 3.02 3.10 -11.89
CA ILE A 185 3.28 1.94 -11.04
C ILE A 185 4.48 1.19 -11.58
N GLY A 186 5.60 1.21 -10.86
CA GLY A 186 6.85 0.62 -11.36
C GLY A 186 7.26 -0.68 -10.68
N PHE A 187 7.60 -1.69 -11.49
CA PHE A 187 8.10 -2.99 -11.06
C PHE A 187 9.51 -3.26 -11.59
N GLY A 188 10.38 -3.81 -10.74
CA GLY A 188 11.73 -4.20 -11.13
C GLY A 188 12.70 -3.03 -11.27
N LEU A 189 12.54 -2.01 -10.46
CA LEU A 189 13.33 -0.78 -10.49
C LEU A 189 14.82 -1.02 -10.26
N GLU A 190 15.21 -2.14 -9.66
CA GLU A 190 16.62 -2.58 -9.57
C GLU A 190 17.26 -2.84 -10.93
N ARG A 191 16.46 -2.95 -11.98
CA ARG A 191 16.93 -3.13 -13.37
C ARG A 191 16.88 -1.87 -14.20
N TRP A 192 16.35 -0.78 -13.67
CA TRP A 192 16.38 0.49 -14.37
C TRP A 192 17.84 0.95 -14.51
N ARG A 193 18.20 1.22 -15.73
CA ARG A 193 19.48 1.85 -16.09
C ARG A 193 19.14 2.94 -17.07
N ALA A 194 19.38 4.18 -16.66
CA ALA A 194 19.30 5.31 -17.58
C ALA A 194 20.30 5.12 -18.73
N SER A 195 19.92 5.56 -19.92
CA SER A 195 20.76 5.44 -21.11
C SER A 195 21.93 6.43 -21.12
N SER A 196 21.85 7.50 -20.31
CA SER A 196 22.89 8.51 -20.11
C SER A 196 22.72 9.21 -18.77
N ASP A 197 23.73 10.00 -18.36
CA ASP A 197 23.68 10.80 -17.14
C ASP A 197 22.55 11.86 -17.21
N GLU A 198 22.35 12.50 -18.38
CA GLU A 198 21.28 13.45 -18.59
C GLU A 198 19.89 12.79 -18.41
N ARG A 199 19.76 11.52 -18.78
CA ARG A 199 18.54 10.76 -18.58
C ARG A 199 18.30 10.43 -17.11
N GLU A 200 19.36 10.14 -16.37
CA GLU A 200 19.29 9.94 -14.94
C GLU A 200 18.85 11.21 -14.21
N GLU A 201 19.43 12.36 -14.56
CA GLU A 201 19.02 13.66 -14.03
C GLU A 201 17.55 13.98 -14.35
N ALA A 202 17.10 13.68 -15.57
CA ALA A 202 15.69 13.88 -15.97
C ALA A 202 14.72 13.03 -15.15
N ILE A 203 15.07 11.77 -14.83
CA ILE A 203 14.28 10.88 -13.97
C ILE A 203 14.20 11.45 -12.55
N GLN A 204 15.33 11.91 -12.00
CA GLN A 204 15.40 12.49 -10.66
C GLN A 204 14.60 13.79 -10.56
N GLU A 205 14.66 14.64 -11.58
CA GLU A 205 13.86 15.85 -11.64
C GLU A 205 12.35 15.55 -11.74
N LEU A 206 11.95 14.50 -12.46
CA LEU A 206 10.56 14.04 -12.48
C LEU A 206 10.07 13.59 -11.10
N PHE A 207 10.86 12.84 -10.33
CA PHE A 207 10.45 12.45 -8.98
C PHE A 207 10.16 13.65 -8.09
N LYS A 208 10.87 14.76 -8.31
CA LYS A 208 10.72 16.01 -7.56
C LYS A 208 9.53 16.85 -8.05
N THR A 209 9.40 17.04 -9.36
CA THR A 209 8.48 18.04 -9.94
C THR A 209 7.12 17.48 -10.34
N ALA A 210 7.05 16.21 -10.71
CA ALA A 210 5.84 15.60 -11.25
C ALA A 210 4.63 15.62 -10.31
N PRO A 211 4.75 15.44 -8.97
CA PRO A 211 3.59 15.50 -8.08
C PRO A 211 2.83 16.82 -8.16
N VAL A 212 3.54 17.94 -8.33
CA VAL A 212 2.92 19.28 -8.47
C VAL A 212 2.01 19.35 -9.70
N SER A 213 2.31 18.57 -10.74
CA SER A 213 1.52 18.45 -11.98
C SER A 213 0.60 17.22 -11.99
N HIS A 214 0.20 16.72 -10.81
CA HIS A 214 -0.70 15.57 -10.63
C HIS A 214 -0.16 14.24 -11.20
N ILE A 215 1.16 14.06 -11.29
CA ILE A 215 1.80 12.83 -11.75
C ILE A 215 2.56 12.22 -10.58
N HIS A 216 2.20 11.00 -10.18
CA HIS A 216 2.75 10.37 -8.98
C HIS A 216 3.37 9.03 -9.32
N PHE A 217 4.48 8.73 -8.66
CA PHE A 217 5.21 7.48 -8.82
C PHE A 217 4.95 6.55 -7.62
N LEU A 218 4.56 5.30 -7.89
CA LEU A 218 4.40 4.23 -6.93
C LEU A 218 5.37 3.12 -7.34
N LEU A 219 6.55 3.10 -6.75
CA LEU A 219 7.68 2.32 -7.27
C LEU A 219 8.16 1.30 -6.26
N TRP A 220 8.59 0.12 -6.74
CA TRP A 220 9.03 -0.98 -5.90
C TRP A 220 10.48 -1.37 -6.16
N TRP A 221 11.30 -1.30 -5.11
CA TRP A 221 12.69 -1.77 -5.08
C TRP A 221 12.87 -2.91 -4.08
N LYS A 222 13.70 -3.88 -4.44
CA LYS A 222 14.05 -5.00 -3.54
C LYS A 222 15.27 -4.70 -2.67
N LYS A 223 16.09 -3.72 -3.06
CA LYS A 223 17.37 -3.37 -2.40
C LYS A 223 17.47 -1.86 -2.22
N GLN A 224 17.94 -1.44 -1.05
CA GLN A 224 18.17 -0.03 -0.72
C GLN A 224 19.17 0.63 -1.67
N THR A 225 20.31 -0.03 -1.95
CA THR A 225 21.32 0.50 -2.89
C THR A 225 20.77 0.77 -4.28
N SER A 226 19.79 -0.02 -4.74
CA SER A 226 19.17 0.21 -6.04
C SER A 226 18.25 1.42 -6.04
N PHE A 227 17.60 1.72 -4.89
CA PHE A 227 16.84 2.93 -4.70
C PHE A 227 17.74 4.16 -4.68
N GLU A 228 18.76 4.16 -3.81
CA GLU A 228 19.70 5.26 -3.68
C GLU A 228 20.34 5.62 -5.03
N ASN A 229 20.74 4.62 -5.80
CA ASN A 229 21.28 4.81 -7.15
C ASN A 229 20.23 5.37 -8.14
N CYS A 230 18.95 5.02 -7.99
CA CYS A 230 17.89 5.49 -8.89
C CYS A 230 17.45 6.91 -8.57
N VAL A 231 17.33 7.26 -7.28
CA VAL A 231 16.80 8.57 -6.85
C VAL A 231 17.89 9.62 -6.68
N GLY A 232 19.16 9.22 -6.63
CA GLY A 232 20.29 10.11 -6.47
C GLY A 232 20.47 10.68 -5.06
N TYR A 233 21.40 11.61 -4.94
CA TYR A 233 21.71 12.27 -3.67
C TYR A 233 20.50 13.06 -3.15
N ASN A 234 20.10 12.82 -1.90
CA ASN A 234 18.90 13.39 -1.28
C ASN A 234 17.56 13.04 -1.94
N GLY A 235 17.55 12.20 -3.00
CA GLY A 235 16.33 11.87 -3.74
C GLY A 235 15.29 11.11 -2.92
N SER A 236 15.66 10.53 -1.77
CA SER A 236 14.71 9.91 -0.85
C SER A 236 13.66 10.88 -0.30
N THR A 237 13.95 12.19 -0.30
CA THR A 237 13.02 13.26 0.10
C THR A 237 11.90 13.50 -0.92
N TYR A 238 11.99 12.92 -2.11
CA TYR A 238 10.94 12.99 -3.13
C TYR A 238 9.91 11.85 -2.98
N PHE A 239 10.02 11.06 -1.90
CA PHE A 239 9.12 9.95 -1.56
C PHE A 239 8.69 10.06 -0.10
N ASP A 240 7.71 10.91 0.17
CA ASP A 240 7.16 11.09 1.53
C ASP A 240 6.42 9.84 2.00
N ILE A 241 5.82 9.09 1.08
CA ILE A 241 5.13 7.86 1.41
C ILE A 241 6.12 6.71 1.22
N LYS A 242 6.53 6.10 2.33
CA LYS A 242 7.46 4.98 2.37
C LYS A 242 6.78 3.75 2.93
N ALA A 243 6.98 2.60 2.28
CA ALA A 243 6.46 1.33 2.75
C ALA A 243 7.56 0.26 2.67
N ALA A 244 7.67 -0.59 3.68
CA ALA A 244 8.69 -1.65 3.73
C ALA A 244 8.09 -2.98 4.13
N MET A 245 8.30 -4.00 3.29
CA MET A 245 8.06 -5.41 3.58
C MET A 245 9.40 -6.03 4.00
N GLN A 246 9.48 -7.21 4.45
CA GLN A 246 10.63 -8.10 4.69
C GLN A 246 12.05 -7.48 4.50
N LEU A 247 12.31 -6.31 5.10
CA LEU A 247 13.64 -5.72 5.20
C LEU A 247 14.32 -6.23 6.48
N ASP A 248 15.64 -6.29 6.47
CA ASP A 248 16.42 -6.43 7.69
C ASP A 248 16.33 -5.14 8.55
N ALA A 249 16.65 -5.28 9.83
CA ALA A 249 16.45 -4.19 10.79
C ALA A 249 17.34 -2.96 10.49
N SER A 250 18.55 -3.15 9.97
CA SER A 250 19.45 -2.03 9.64
C SER A 250 18.95 -1.28 8.42
N SER A 251 18.60 -1.99 7.35
CA SER A 251 18.02 -1.38 6.16
C SER A 251 16.70 -0.64 6.45
N ALA A 252 15.89 -1.14 7.39
CA ALA A 252 14.66 -0.45 7.79
C ALA A 252 14.95 0.86 8.54
N VAL A 253 15.91 0.86 9.47
CA VAL A 253 16.35 2.06 10.18
C VAL A 253 16.83 3.13 9.22
N ASP A 254 17.70 2.76 8.29
CA ASP A 254 18.26 3.70 7.30
C ASP A 254 17.17 4.21 6.33
N PHE A 255 16.26 3.34 5.90
CA PHE A 255 15.21 3.72 4.96
C PHE A 255 14.18 4.68 5.54
N PHE A 256 13.80 4.45 6.80
CA PHE A 256 12.84 5.32 7.50
C PHE A 256 13.49 6.49 8.26
N ASP A 257 14.81 6.56 8.28
CA ASP A 257 15.59 7.55 9.07
C ASP A 257 15.14 7.59 10.55
N ASP A 258 14.89 6.41 11.13
CA ASP A 258 14.45 6.24 12.51
C ASP A 258 15.37 5.27 13.27
N ALA A 259 16.38 5.84 13.96
CA ALA A 259 17.35 5.08 14.74
C ALA A 259 16.73 4.26 15.91
N LEU A 260 15.51 4.58 16.30
CA LEU A 260 14.77 3.88 17.37
C LEU A 260 13.85 2.78 16.82
N LEU A 261 13.75 2.66 15.53
CA LEU A 261 12.90 1.66 14.89
C LEU A 261 13.34 0.24 15.28
N ARG A 262 12.42 -0.53 15.81
CA ARG A 262 12.59 -1.95 16.12
C ARG A 262 11.74 -2.78 15.18
N TRP A 263 12.32 -3.15 14.05
CA TRP A 263 11.64 -3.92 13.03
C TRP A 263 12.29 -5.28 12.83
N ARG A 264 11.47 -6.29 12.68
CA ARG A 264 11.85 -7.57 12.08
C ARG A 264 10.85 -7.86 10.99
N GLY A 265 11.33 -7.99 9.78
CA GLY A 265 10.51 -8.37 8.65
C GLY A 265 9.76 -9.68 8.97
N ALA A 266 8.45 -9.66 8.78
CA ALA A 266 7.60 -10.81 8.98
C ALA A 266 6.67 -10.96 7.78
N ASP A 267 6.26 -12.19 7.51
CA ASP A 267 5.27 -12.46 6.47
C ASP A 267 3.98 -11.71 6.81
N ASN A 268 3.33 -11.23 5.76
CA ASN A 268 2.06 -10.50 5.89
C ASN A 268 2.12 -9.28 6.81
N ARG A 269 3.27 -8.60 6.88
CA ARG A 269 3.48 -7.37 7.63
C ARG A 269 4.23 -6.36 6.78
N MET A 270 3.85 -5.11 6.93
CA MET A 270 4.47 -3.98 6.24
C MET A 270 4.55 -2.79 7.18
N LEU A 271 5.68 -2.10 7.21
CA LEU A 271 5.78 -0.77 7.81
C LEU A 271 5.36 0.26 6.75
N VAL A 272 4.61 1.25 7.17
CA VAL A 272 4.24 2.40 6.32
C VAL A 272 4.49 3.68 7.09
N TRP A 273 5.08 4.64 6.43
CA TRP A 273 5.29 5.98 6.91
C TRP A 273 4.90 6.99 5.84
N ASP A 274 4.04 7.90 6.19
CA ASP A 274 3.77 9.11 5.45
C ASP A 274 4.40 10.27 6.22
N ALA A 275 5.49 10.83 5.70
CA ALA A 275 6.28 11.85 6.39
C ALA A 275 5.49 13.15 6.62
N ALA A 276 4.47 13.44 5.78
CA ALA A 276 3.60 14.59 5.94
C ALA A 276 2.58 14.41 7.08
N GLU A 277 2.10 13.17 7.31
CA GLU A 277 0.97 12.90 8.19
C GLU A 277 1.33 12.12 9.46
N MET A 278 2.50 11.48 9.50
CA MET A 278 2.87 10.56 10.56
C MET A 278 4.20 10.93 11.19
N SER A 279 4.24 10.99 12.51
CA SER A 279 5.48 11.21 13.27
C SER A 279 6.45 10.03 13.25
N ARG A 280 5.97 8.82 12.91
CA ARG A 280 6.78 7.60 12.82
C ARG A 280 6.08 6.51 12.01
N PRO A 281 6.84 5.51 11.49
CA PRO A 281 6.28 4.37 10.78
C PRO A 281 5.23 3.61 11.59
N GLN A 282 4.18 3.15 10.91
CA GLN A 282 3.12 2.32 11.47
C GLN A 282 3.14 0.92 10.86
N LEU A 283 2.83 -0.08 11.70
CA LEU A 283 2.73 -1.46 11.27
C LEU A 283 1.32 -1.73 10.73
N VAL A 284 1.26 -2.31 9.53
CA VAL A 284 0.02 -2.68 8.86
C VAL A 284 0.08 -4.11 8.29
N ILE A 285 -1.09 -4.67 8.00
CA ILE A 285 -1.21 -5.82 7.11
C ILE A 285 -1.43 -5.29 5.70
N PRO A 286 -0.52 -5.57 4.75
CA PRO A 286 -0.67 -5.07 3.39
C PRO A 286 -1.83 -5.75 2.66
N TYR A 287 -2.42 -5.07 1.69
CA TYR A 287 -3.31 -5.71 0.71
C TYR A 287 -2.47 -6.50 -0.30
N ALA A 288 -2.12 -7.71 0.09
CA ALA A 288 -1.15 -8.56 -0.61
C ALA A 288 -1.80 -9.60 -1.55
N GLN A 289 -3.12 -9.59 -1.65
CA GLN A 289 -3.88 -10.46 -2.53
C GLN A 289 -4.83 -9.66 -3.40
N LEU A 290 -4.87 -9.96 -4.71
CA LEU A 290 -5.90 -9.41 -5.58
C LEU A 290 -7.18 -10.24 -5.43
N PRO A 291 -8.36 -9.59 -5.45
CA PRO A 291 -9.63 -10.31 -5.38
C PRO A 291 -9.76 -11.31 -6.52
N HIS A 292 -9.98 -12.59 -6.18
CA HIS A 292 -10.14 -13.65 -7.19
C HIS A 292 -11.62 -13.85 -7.55
N PRO A 293 -11.98 -13.99 -8.83
CA PRO A 293 -13.37 -14.13 -9.28
C PRO A 293 -14.13 -15.33 -8.71
N SER A 294 -13.43 -16.40 -8.33
CA SER A 294 -14.01 -17.68 -7.95
C SER A 294 -14.41 -17.79 -6.47
N LEU A 295 -14.06 -16.86 -5.61
CA LEU A 295 -14.37 -16.92 -4.16
C LEU A 295 -15.66 -16.18 -3.77
N GLN A 296 -16.37 -15.56 -4.72
CA GLN A 296 -17.60 -14.81 -4.45
C GLN A 296 -18.85 -15.70 -4.28
N ASN A 297 -18.78 -17.00 -4.54
CA ASN A 297 -19.96 -17.89 -4.53
C ASN A 297 -20.05 -18.86 -3.33
N GLU A 298 -19.11 -18.88 -2.40
CA GLU A 298 -19.16 -19.81 -1.26
C GLU A 298 -19.74 -19.24 0.03
N GLY A 299 -20.11 -17.96 0.06
CA GLY A 299 -20.64 -17.27 1.26
C GLY A 299 -22.16 -17.01 1.28
N ALA A 300 -22.92 -17.46 0.26
CA ALA A 300 -24.35 -17.26 0.16
C ALA A 300 -25.11 -18.60 0.07
N SER A 301 -25.06 -19.37 1.16
CA SER A 301 -25.99 -20.50 1.37
C SER A 301 -26.28 -20.65 2.85
#